data_be7777ceea38e6fea9179368bb968c5a
#
_entry.id   be7777ceea38e6fea9179368bb968c5a
#
_cell.length_a   1.000
_cell.length_b   1.000
_cell.length_c   1.000
_cell.angle_alpha   90.00
_cell.angle_beta   90.00
_cell.angle_gamma   90.00
#
_symmetry.space_group_name_H-M   'P 1'
#
loop_
_entity.id
_entity.type
_entity.pdbx_description
1 polymer ?
#
loop_
_entity_poly.entity_id
_entity_poly.type
_entity_poly.pdbx_seq_one_letter_code
_entity_poly.pdbx_strand_id
1 'polypeptide(L)'
;YDQFGIFTSALNSNIRENWTPQLYSAFNNLGAVNITPSSPNDGFIVYAQKGNPSSTVEIHTTNTVDPTLSSNAQLIEYETYIQGSETNGSILTKTAGPAYNWNSIYWEQHALEDPTSDSLRIKIFGIDTLSGQSLLVDTLMTPLDSINNLNNIINAQVYPKIKIEVLINDQVDLTAGQVDRIQLLYDPVPELAVNPKKGFYLNIPEEGMQQGDSGKLAIAIENISAFDMDSLLVNYTAYNENLVQYNLAYPRQDSLRAGEILMDTLTFS
;
A
#
# COMPACT_ATOMS: atom_id res chain seq x y z
N TYR A 1 -25.45 4.72 -0.26
CA TYR A 1 -24.33 4.68 -1.22
C TYR A 1 -24.88 5.10 -2.58
N ASP A 2 -24.35 6.19 -3.16
CA ASP A 2 -24.66 6.60 -4.50
C ASP A 2 -24.13 5.54 -5.48
N GLN A 3 -25.00 5.04 -6.34
CA GLN A 3 -24.65 4.04 -7.33
C GLN A 3 -24.59 4.71 -8.70
N PHE A 4 -23.38 4.73 -9.27
CA PHE A 4 -23.13 5.18 -10.63
C PHE A 4 -22.91 3.98 -11.55
N GLY A 5 -23.28 4.13 -12.80
CA GLY A 5 -23.03 3.15 -13.83
C GLY A 5 -22.52 3.80 -15.10
N ILE A 6 -21.47 3.24 -15.66
CA ILE A 6 -20.97 3.62 -16.99
C ILE A 6 -21.19 2.40 -17.89
N PHE A 7 -21.96 2.60 -18.96
CA PHE A 7 -22.26 1.58 -19.93
C PHE A 7 -21.70 1.99 -21.28
N THR A 8 -20.92 1.11 -21.89
CA THR A 8 -20.29 1.37 -23.18
C THR A 8 -20.55 0.22 -24.12
N SER A 9 -20.58 0.49 -25.43
CA SER A 9 -20.52 -0.53 -26.45
C SER A 9 -19.20 -0.44 -27.21
N ALA A 10 -18.62 -1.57 -27.55
CA ALA A 10 -17.43 -1.68 -28.38
C ALA A 10 -17.80 -1.93 -29.86
N LEU A 11 -16.81 -1.75 -30.73
CA LEU A 11 -16.89 -1.99 -32.17
C LEU A 11 -17.59 -3.30 -32.56
N ASN A 12 -18.44 -3.25 -33.59
CA ASN A 12 -19.11 -4.38 -34.21
C ASN A 12 -20.11 -5.17 -33.36
N SER A 13 -20.69 -4.50 -32.40
CA SER A 13 -21.70 -5.22 -31.62
C SER A 13 -23.11 -4.93 -32.14
N ASN A 14 -23.68 -5.85 -32.90
CA ASN A 14 -25.13 -5.97 -32.99
C ASN A 14 -25.74 -6.37 -31.65
N ILE A 15 -25.11 -5.91 -30.57
CA ILE A 15 -25.49 -6.26 -29.18
C ILE A 15 -26.94 -5.88 -28.95
N ARG A 16 -27.39 -4.74 -29.51
CA ARG A 16 -28.73 -4.23 -29.28
C ARG A 16 -29.83 -4.99 -30.04
N GLU A 17 -29.51 -5.70 -31.10
CA GLU A 17 -30.51 -6.52 -31.82
C GLU A 17 -31.08 -7.62 -30.92
N ASN A 18 -30.31 -8.08 -29.93
CA ASN A 18 -30.69 -9.16 -29.04
C ASN A 18 -31.19 -8.65 -27.66
N TRP A 19 -31.32 -7.33 -27.48
CA TRP A 19 -31.80 -6.80 -26.23
C TRP A 19 -33.29 -6.97 -26.05
N THR A 20 -33.68 -7.40 -24.86
CA THR A 20 -35.08 -7.56 -24.51
C THR A 20 -35.75 -6.18 -24.28
N PRO A 21 -37.08 -6.07 -24.46
CA PRO A 21 -37.82 -4.85 -24.12
C PRO A 21 -37.59 -4.38 -22.69
N GLN A 22 -37.37 -5.30 -21.75
CA GLN A 22 -37.08 -4.99 -20.35
C GLN A 22 -35.75 -4.26 -20.17
N LEU A 23 -34.73 -4.63 -20.98
CA LEU A 23 -33.44 -3.94 -20.93
C LEU A 23 -33.53 -2.51 -21.44
N TYR A 24 -34.25 -2.28 -22.56
CA TYR A 24 -34.53 -0.91 -23.01
C TYR A 24 -35.29 -0.10 -21.99
N SER A 25 -36.30 -0.69 -21.32
CA SER A 25 -37.02 -0.03 -20.24
C SER A 25 -36.10 0.30 -19.04
N ALA A 26 -35.13 -0.56 -18.74
CA ALA A 26 -34.16 -0.28 -17.68
C ALA A 26 -33.27 0.93 -18.00
N PHE A 27 -32.78 1.03 -19.23
CA PHE A 27 -32.03 2.22 -19.68
C PHE A 27 -32.87 3.49 -19.66
N ASN A 28 -34.10 3.40 -20.12
CA ASN A 28 -35.04 4.52 -20.10
C ASN A 28 -35.32 5.00 -18.65
N ASN A 29 -35.46 4.08 -17.72
CA ASN A 29 -35.64 4.40 -16.29
C ASN A 29 -34.40 5.05 -15.66
N LEU A 30 -33.21 4.82 -16.24
CA LEU A 30 -31.99 5.52 -15.87
C LEU A 30 -31.88 6.91 -16.53
N GLY A 31 -32.77 7.24 -17.45
CA GLY A 31 -32.75 8.51 -18.20
C GLY A 31 -32.10 8.42 -19.57
N ALA A 32 -31.63 7.27 -20.02
CA ALA A 32 -31.09 7.05 -21.36
C ALA A 32 -32.22 6.78 -22.36
N VAL A 33 -32.72 7.83 -22.98
CA VAL A 33 -33.94 7.79 -23.80
C VAL A 33 -33.66 7.57 -25.31
N ASN A 34 -32.41 7.79 -25.74
CA ASN A 34 -32.02 7.62 -27.14
C ASN A 34 -31.49 6.24 -27.48
N ILE A 35 -31.30 5.39 -26.49
CA ILE A 35 -30.98 4.00 -26.70
C ILE A 35 -32.24 3.29 -27.19
N THR A 36 -32.32 3.09 -28.50
CA THR A 36 -33.46 2.47 -29.17
C THR A 36 -33.02 1.28 -30.01
N PRO A 37 -33.95 0.36 -30.37
CA PRO A 37 -33.65 -0.76 -31.30
C PRO A 37 -33.26 -0.31 -32.70
N SER A 38 -33.56 0.95 -33.09
CA SER A 38 -33.39 1.46 -34.45
C SER A 38 -31.95 1.76 -34.87
N SER A 39 -31.01 1.73 -33.95
CA SER A 39 -29.59 2.02 -34.19
C SER A 39 -28.67 0.95 -33.63
N PRO A 40 -28.72 -0.30 -34.15
CA PRO A 40 -28.04 -1.45 -33.53
C PRO A 40 -26.51 -1.38 -33.58
N ASN A 41 -25.95 -0.59 -34.49
CA ASN A 41 -24.50 -0.52 -34.74
C ASN A 41 -23.81 0.71 -34.16
N ASP A 42 -24.56 1.56 -33.48
CA ASP A 42 -23.98 2.76 -32.91
C ASP A 42 -23.21 2.45 -31.65
N GLY A 43 -22.00 3.00 -31.56
CA GLY A 43 -21.30 3.11 -30.29
C GLY A 43 -22.02 4.09 -29.36
N PHE A 44 -22.05 3.81 -28.08
CA PHE A 44 -22.64 4.70 -27.09
C PHE A 44 -21.89 4.68 -25.77
N ILE A 45 -21.99 5.79 -25.05
CA ILE A 45 -21.66 5.91 -23.63
C ILE A 45 -22.93 6.41 -22.92
N VAL A 46 -23.29 5.75 -21.84
CA VAL A 46 -24.30 6.22 -20.89
C VAL A 46 -23.66 6.31 -19.53
N TYR A 47 -23.67 7.49 -18.98
CA TYR A 47 -23.33 7.77 -17.59
C TYR A 47 -24.61 8.11 -16.85
N ALA A 48 -24.93 7.34 -15.81
CA ALA A 48 -26.18 7.51 -15.08
C ALA A 48 -26.01 7.32 -13.57
N GLN A 49 -26.77 8.09 -12.81
CA GLN A 49 -26.90 7.93 -11.38
C GLN A 49 -28.25 7.29 -11.04
N LYS A 50 -28.25 6.20 -10.29
CA LYS A 50 -29.48 5.53 -9.86
C LYS A 50 -30.34 6.48 -9.02
N GLY A 51 -31.58 6.61 -9.43
CA GLY A 51 -32.55 7.51 -8.74
C GLY A 51 -32.50 8.97 -9.21
N ASN A 52 -31.59 9.33 -10.11
CA ASN A 52 -31.50 10.67 -10.69
C ASN A 52 -31.42 10.61 -12.24
N PRO A 53 -32.50 10.23 -12.93
CA PRO A 53 -32.48 10.09 -14.38
C PRO A 53 -32.27 11.42 -15.13
N SER A 54 -32.49 12.56 -14.49
CA SER A 54 -32.25 13.87 -15.09
C SER A 54 -30.77 14.22 -15.24
N SER A 55 -29.86 13.55 -14.51
CA SER A 55 -28.42 13.75 -14.60
C SER A 55 -27.75 12.81 -15.61
N THR A 56 -28.53 11.99 -16.32
CA THR A 56 -27.99 11.03 -17.27
C THR A 56 -27.41 11.72 -18.49
N VAL A 57 -26.18 11.34 -18.80
CA VAL A 57 -25.49 11.75 -20.03
C VAL A 57 -25.48 10.59 -21.00
N GLU A 58 -25.91 10.84 -22.22
CA GLU A 58 -26.05 9.87 -23.29
C GLU A 58 -25.34 10.38 -24.54
N ILE A 59 -24.31 9.68 -24.99
CA ILE A 59 -23.50 10.03 -26.15
C ILE A 59 -23.54 8.88 -27.13
N HIS A 60 -23.81 9.20 -28.41
CA HIS A 60 -23.90 8.25 -29.51
C HIS A 60 -22.98 8.65 -30.66
N THR A 61 -22.47 7.65 -31.39
CA THR A 61 -21.61 7.88 -32.55
C THR A 61 -22.36 8.40 -33.78
N THR A 62 -23.68 8.25 -33.84
CA THR A 62 -24.49 8.59 -35.04
C THR A 62 -24.60 10.06 -35.41
N ASN A 63 -24.43 10.97 -34.45
CA ASN A 63 -24.82 12.37 -34.70
C ASN A 63 -23.81 13.43 -34.28
N THR A 64 -22.65 13.04 -33.70
CA THR A 64 -21.98 14.07 -32.89
C THR A 64 -20.50 14.27 -33.15
N VAL A 65 -19.76 13.33 -33.77
CA VAL A 65 -18.30 13.44 -33.80
C VAL A 65 -17.78 13.76 -35.20
N ASP A 66 -18.01 12.88 -36.16
CA ASP A 66 -17.61 13.13 -37.56
C ASP A 66 -18.62 12.52 -38.53
N PRO A 67 -19.42 13.36 -39.22
CA PRO A 67 -20.42 12.87 -40.15
C PRO A 67 -19.85 12.22 -41.43
N THR A 68 -18.53 12.31 -41.63
CA THR A 68 -17.84 11.65 -42.76
C THR A 68 -17.46 10.23 -42.52
N LEU A 69 -17.41 9.82 -41.23
CA LEU A 69 -17.06 8.48 -40.81
C LEU A 69 -18.32 7.65 -40.53
N SER A 70 -18.23 6.35 -40.79
CA SER A 70 -19.28 5.42 -40.33
C SER A 70 -19.32 5.37 -38.80
N SER A 71 -20.51 5.14 -38.23
CA SER A 71 -20.73 5.17 -36.79
C SER A 71 -19.81 4.21 -36.01
N ASN A 72 -19.42 3.10 -36.61
CA ASN A 72 -18.51 2.11 -36.02
C ASN A 72 -17.02 2.47 -36.15
N ALA A 73 -16.67 3.55 -36.85
CA ALA A 73 -15.31 4.03 -36.99
C ALA A 73 -15.03 5.29 -36.15
N GLN A 74 -15.99 5.75 -35.36
CA GLN A 74 -15.88 6.94 -34.54
C GLN A 74 -15.44 6.58 -33.12
N LEU A 75 -14.60 7.44 -32.54
CA LEU A 75 -14.24 7.42 -31.14
C LEU A 75 -15.14 8.41 -30.39
N ILE A 76 -15.77 7.96 -29.32
CA ILE A 76 -16.47 8.80 -28.37
C ILE A 76 -15.82 8.67 -27.01
N GLU A 77 -15.63 9.80 -26.35
CA GLU A 77 -15.03 9.89 -25.02
C GLU A 77 -15.93 10.72 -24.12
N TYR A 78 -15.96 10.38 -22.85
CA TYR A 78 -16.67 11.16 -21.84
C TYR A 78 -15.83 11.19 -20.57
N GLU A 79 -15.52 12.38 -20.14
CA GLU A 79 -14.82 12.65 -18.90
C GLU A 79 -15.74 13.40 -17.94
N THR A 80 -15.80 12.94 -16.70
CA THR A 80 -16.61 13.59 -15.67
C THR A 80 -16.04 13.29 -14.29
N TYR A 81 -16.32 14.20 -13.39
CA TYR A 81 -16.03 14.01 -11.97
C TYR A 81 -17.23 13.39 -11.26
N ILE A 82 -16.97 12.39 -10.43
CA ILE A 82 -18.00 11.79 -9.60
C ILE A 82 -17.93 12.47 -8.24
N GLN A 83 -18.94 13.27 -7.92
CA GLN A 83 -19.11 13.78 -6.57
C GLN A 83 -19.55 12.64 -5.65
N GLY A 84 -18.78 12.40 -4.58
CA GLY A 84 -19.21 11.57 -3.47
C GLY A 84 -20.19 12.29 -2.55
N SER A 85 -20.90 11.58 -1.72
CA SER A 85 -21.69 12.14 -0.62
C SER A 85 -20.87 12.32 0.66
N GLU A 86 -19.68 11.75 0.69
CA GLU A 86 -18.83 11.71 1.88
C GLU A 86 -17.96 12.98 1.93
N THR A 87 -18.04 13.68 3.03
CA THR A 87 -17.30 14.91 3.29
C THR A 87 -15.92 14.69 3.89
N ASN A 88 -15.62 13.44 4.28
CA ASN A 88 -14.37 13.08 4.94
C ASN A 88 -13.90 11.71 4.47
N GLY A 89 -12.59 11.56 4.37
CA GLY A 89 -11.95 10.30 4.08
C GLY A 89 -10.62 10.15 4.81
N SER A 90 -10.08 8.94 4.82
CA SER A 90 -8.74 8.69 5.32
C SER A 90 -7.99 7.65 4.49
N ILE A 91 -6.68 7.85 4.37
CA ILE A 91 -5.75 6.91 3.76
C ILE A 91 -4.77 6.49 4.86
N LEU A 92 -4.72 5.19 5.18
CA LEU A 92 -3.78 4.64 6.15
C LEU A 92 -2.74 3.78 5.44
N THR A 93 -1.45 4.08 5.65
CA THR A 93 -0.36 3.30 5.07
C THR A 93 -0.16 1.97 5.81
N LYS A 94 0.59 1.07 5.17
CA LYS A 94 1.22 -0.04 5.90
C LYS A 94 2.27 0.52 6.86
N THR A 95 2.66 -0.29 7.84
CA THR A 95 3.74 0.03 8.76
C THR A 95 5.07 0.09 8.00
N ALA A 96 5.82 1.18 8.18
CA ALA A 96 7.18 1.35 7.70
C ALA A 96 8.19 1.06 8.82
N GLY A 97 9.41 0.65 8.45
CA GLY A 97 10.48 0.30 9.37
C GLY A 97 10.66 -1.23 9.51
N PRO A 98 11.53 -1.70 10.42
CA PRO A 98 12.17 -0.92 11.48
C PRO A 98 13.26 0.02 10.96
N ALA A 99 13.33 1.21 11.56
CA ALA A 99 14.30 2.22 11.24
C ALA A 99 15.35 2.38 12.34
N TYR A 100 16.59 2.62 11.93
CA TYR A 100 17.65 3.10 12.79
C TYR A 100 17.55 4.63 12.99
N ASN A 101 17.15 5.33 11.91
CA ASN A 101 16.95 6.77 11.93
C ASN A 101 15.83 7.18 10.96
N TRP A 102 14.97 8.09 11.35
CA TRP A 102 13.92 8.69 10.52
C TRP A 102 14.44 10.00 9.93
N ASN A 103 14.56 10.09 8.60
CA ASN A 103 15.18 11.25 7.96
C ASN A 103 14.15 12.33 7.60
N SER A 104 13.27 12.04 6.66
CA SER A 104 12.31 13.02 6.13
C SER A 104 11.08 12.34 5.56
N ILE A 105 10.00 13.11 5.45
CA ILE A 105 8.81 12.73 4.69
C ILE A 105 8.47 13.85 3.73
N TYR A 106 8.14 13.48 2.49
CA TYR A 106 7.71 14.37 1.41
C TYR A 106 6.37 13.91 0.90
N TRP A 107 5.56 14.84 0.42
CA TRP A 107 4.29 14.53 -0.22
C TRP A 107 4.01 15.46 -1.38
N GLU A 108 3.21 14.96 -2.31
CA GLU A 108 2.60 15.75 -3.39
C GLU A 108 1.09 15.60 -3.26
N GLN A 109 0.42 16.71 -3.44
CA GLN A 109 -1.04 16.79 -3.42
C GLN A 109 -1.52 17.85 -4.39
N HIS A 110 -2.72 17.68 -4.92
CA HIS A 110 -3.40 18.72 -5.68
C HIS A 110 -4.90 18.68 -5.39
N ALA A 111 -5.54 19.83 -5.59
CA ALA A 111 -6.99 19.93 -5.60
C ALA A 111 -7.50 19.77 -7.03
N LEU A 112 -8.77 19.40 -7.18
CA LEU A 112 -9.43 19.30 -8.48
C LEU A 112 -10.07 20.62 -8.90
N GLU A 113 -10.22 21.56 -7.96
CA GLU A 113 -10.79 22.90 -8.18
C GLU A 113 -9.86 24.01 -7.67
N ASP A 114 -10.04 25.22 -8.23
CA ASP A 114 -9.31 26.44 -7.82
C ASP A 114 -10.27 27.63 -7.81
N PRO A 115 -10.52 28.28 -6.66
CA PRO A 115 -9.95 27.99 -5.34
C PRO A 115 -10.55 26.73 -4.71
N THR A 116 -9.73 25.97 -3.98
CA THR A 116 -10.18 24.80 -3.24
C THR A 116 -10.57 25.13 -1.79
N SER A 117 -11.59 24.43 -1.29
CA SER A 117 -11.96 24.39 0.13
C SER A 117 -11.44 23.13 0.85
N ASP A 118 -10.74 22.27 0.14
CA ASP A 118 -10.20 21.02 0.67
C ASP A 118 -9.18 21.22 1.77
N SER A 119 -9.19 20.33 2.72
CA SER A 119 -8.11 20.26 3.70
C SER A 119 -7.58 18.83 3.82
N LEU A 120 -6.28 18.69 3.62
CA LEU A 120 -5.55 17.45 3.82
C LEU A 120 -4.66 17.58 5.06
N ARG A 121 -4.71 16.56 5.91
CA ARG A 121 -3.98 16.54 7.17
C ARG A 121 -3.22 15.23 7.29
N ILE A 122 -1.93 15.34 7.59
CA ILE A 122 -1.07 14.18 7.82
C ILE A 122 -0.89 13.93 9.31
N LYS A 123 -1.05 12.67 9.70
CA LYS A 123 -0.74 12.16 11.03
C LYS A 123 0.30 11.07 10.94
N ILE A 124 1.29 11.11 11.82
CA ILE A 124 2.30 10.06 11.93
C ILE A 124 2.21 9.45 13.31
N PHE A 125 2.03 8.13 13.33
CA PHE A 125 1.97 7.33 14.55
C PHE A 125 3.26 6.53 14.68
N GLY A 126 3.95 6.71 15.80
CA GLY A 126 5.07 5.86 16.22
C GLY A 126 4.55 4.56 16.82
N ILE A 127 5.22 3.46 16.50
CA ILE A 127 4.94 2.13 17.06
C ILE A 127 6.18 1.69 17.83
N ASP A 128 6.02 1.49 19.13
CA ASP A 128 7.08 1.01 20.01
C ASP A 128 7.35 -0.49 19.87
N THR A 129 8.35 -0.99 20.58
CA THR A 129 8.75 -2.41 20.54
C THR A 129 7.71 -3.36 21.12
N LEU A 130 6.75 -2.85 21.91
CA LEU A 130 5.64 -3.61 22.49
C LEU A 130 4.36 -3.49 21.66
N SER A 131 4.43 -2.89 20.47
CA SER A 131 3.32 -2.60 19.56
C SER A 131 2.34 -1.54 20.09
N GLY A 132 2.74 -0.74 21.08
CA GLY A 132 2.04 0.46 21.51
C GLY A 132 2.12 1.53 20.42
N GLN A 133 1.03 2.27 20.22
CA GLN A 133 0.95 3.30 19.19
C GLN A 133 0.77 4.68 19.82
N SER A 134 1.57 5.65 19.40
CA SER A 134 1.53 7.04 19.85
C SER A 134 1.45 7.99 18.67
N LEU A 135 0.57 8.99 18.74
CA LEU A 135 0.51 10.07 17.76
C LEU A 135 1.70 11.02 17.98
N LEU A 136 2.55 11.19 16.98
CA LEU A 136 3.78 11.98 17.06
C LEU A 136 3.70 13.26 16.23
N VAL A 137 2.99 13.22 15.09
CA VAL A 137 2.79 14.36 14.20
C VAL A 137 1.33 14.46 13.85
N ASP A 138 0.80 15.68 13.84
CA ASP A 138 -0.56 16.00 13.39
C ASP A 138 -0.54 17.43 12.82
N THR A 139 -0.48 17.56 11.48
CA THR A 139 -0.37 18.84 10.81
C THR A 139 -1.10 18.89 9.49
N LEU A 140 -1.42 20.08 9.01
CA LEU A 140 -1.93 20.28 7.65
C LEU A 140 -0.84 20.00 6.62
N MET A 141 -1.22 19.42 5.49
CA MET A 141 -0.30 19.16 4.40
C MET A 141 0.01 20.42 3.59
N THR A 142 -0.95 21.35 3.47
CA THR A 142 -0.75 22.65 2.84
C THR A 142 -0.53 23.73 3.90
N PRO A 143 0.39 24.68 3.74
CA PRO A 143 1.27 24.92 2.59
C PRO A 143 2.58 24.11 2.59
N LEU A 144 2.69 23.12 3.46
CA LEU A 144 3.88 22.27 3.53
C LEU A 144 3.86 21.22 2.42
N ASP A 145 5.03 20.77 2.01
CA ASP A 145 5.27 19.65 1.10
C ASP A 145 6.16 18.57 1.72
N SER A 146 6.65 18.84 2.93
CA SER A 146 7.62 17.98 3.60
C SER A 146 7.73 18.25 5.09
N ILE A 147 8.25 17.27 5.82
CA ILE A 147 8.83 17.41 7.16
C ILE A 147 10.26 16.87 7.07
N ASN A 148 11.21 17.78 7.14
CA ASN A 148 12.63 17.46 7.21
C ASN A 148 13.06 17.21 8.66
N ASN A 149 14.14 16.43 8.83
CA ASN A 149 14.70 16.13 10.15
C ASN A 149 13.66 15.46 11.08
N LEU A 150 12.99 14.42 10.59
CA LEU A 150 12.03 13.64 11.38
C LEU A 150 12.66 13.07 12.67
N ASN A 151 13.96 12.81 12.68
CA ASN A 151 14.72 12.34 13.85
C ASN A 151 14.67 13.31 15.06
N ASN A 152 14.39 14.59 14.83
CA ASN A 152 14.17 15.55 15.91
C ASN A 152 12.79 15.42 16.57
N ILE A 153 11.86 14.74 15.88
CA ILE A 153 10.47 14.55 16.32
C ILE A 153 10.26 13.11 16.74
N ILE A 154 10.82 12.16 15.98
CA ILE A 154 10.59 10.73 16.13
C ILE A 154 11.90 10.03 16.47
N ASN A 155 12.03 9.61 17.72
CA ASN A 155 13.16 8.81 18.16
C ASN A 155 12.97 7.35 17.69
N ALA A 156 13.81 6.89 16.75
CA ALA A 156 13.75 5.54 16.20
C ALA A 156 14.04 4.43 17.23
N GLN A 157 14.79 4.72 18.31
CA GLN A 157 15.01 3.76 19.40
C GLN A 157 13.75 3.50 20.22
N VAL A 158 12.85 4.49 20.32
CA VAL A 158 11.56 4.34 21.00
C VAL A 158 10.49 3.85 20.03
N TYR A 159 10.48 4.43 18.83
CA TYR A 159 9.52 4.14 17.77
C TYR A 159 10.25 3.64 16.51
N PRO A 160 10.68 2.36 16.51
CA PRO A 160 11.38 1.78 15.36
C PRO A 160 10.48 1.62 14.13
N LYS A 161 9.18 1.71 14.29
CA LYS A 161 8.20 1.61 13.21
C LYS A 161 7.23 2.77 13.25
N ILE A 162 6.71 3.17 12.08
CA ILE A 162 5.68 4.21 11.99
C ILE A 162 4.56 3.79 11.04
N LYS A 163 3.40 4.44 11.22
CA LYS A 163 2.28 4.48 10.27
C LYS A 163 1.93 5.91 9.95
N ILE A 164 1.50 6.14 8.73
CA ILE A 164 1.05 7.45 8.27
C ILE A 164 -0.44 7.35 7.95
N GLU A 165 -1.22 8.29 8.43
CA GLU A 165 -2.62 8.49 8.09
C GLU A 165 -2.76 9.87 7.45
N VAL A 166 -3.42 9.92 6.31
CA VAL A 166 -3.86 11.18 5.71
C VAL A 166 -5.35 11.29 5.88
N LEU A 167 -5.80 12.36 6.51
CA LEU A 167 -7.20 12.73 6.61
C LEU A 167 -7.52 13.71 5.50
N ILE A 168 -8.61 13.46 4.80
CA ILE A 168 -9.12 14.28 3.71
C ILE A 168 -10.46 14.84 4.17
N ASN A 169 -10.64 16.14 4.05
CA ASN A 169 -11.90 16.81 4.37
C ASN A 169 -12.23 17.79 3.23
N ASP A 170 -13.41 17.59 2.65
CA ASP A 170 -14.04 18.45 1.67
C ASP A 170 -15.53 18.54 1.99
N GLN A 171 -15.98 19.68 2.47
CA GLN A 171 -17.37 19.89 2.90
C GLN A 171 -18.18 20.73 1.90
N VAL A 172 -17.57 21.23 0.86
CA VAL A 172 -18.19 22.20 -0.04
C VAL A 172 -18.43 21.62 -1.42
N ASP A 173 -17.35 21.18 -2.05
CA ASP A 173 -17.39 20.80 -3.47
C ASP A 173 -17.58 19.29 -3.66
N LEU A 174 -17.29 18.50 -2.64
CA LEU A 174 -17.36 17.02 -2.64
C LEU A 174 -16.50 16.38 -3.74
N THR A 175 -15.39 17.05 -4.06
CA THR A 175 -14.37 16.63 -5.03
C THR A 175 -13.04 16.52 -4.29
N ALA A 176 -12.86 15.43 -3.57
CA ALA A 176 -11.78 15.24 -2.61
C ALA A 176 -10.40 15.59 -3.17
N GLY A 177 -9.62 16.36 -2.42
CA GLY A 177 -8.22 16.65 -2.73
C GLY A 177 -7.42 15.36 -2.94
N GLN A 178 -6.53 15.35 -3.90
CA GLN A 178 -5.77 14.19 -4.32
C GLN A 178 -4.41 14.13 -3.63
N VAL A 179 -4.00 12.96 -3.24
CA VAL A 179 -2.65 12.68 -2.73
C VAL A 179 -1.91 11.85 -3.76
N ASP A 180 -1.00 12.48 -4.49
CA ASP A 180 -0.29 11.84 -5.59
C ASP A 180 0.84 10.96 -5.11
N ARG A 181 1.54 11.43 -4.07
CA ARG A 181 2.70 10.72 -3.54
C ARG A 181 2.93 11.04 -2.06
N ILE A 182 3.34 10.00 -1.32
CA ILE A 182 3.98 10.13 -0.01
C ILE A 182 5.29 9.34 -0.08
N GLN A 183 6.39 10.00 0.20
CA GLN A 183 7.73 9.42 0.21
C GLN A 183 8.38 9.58 1.57
N LEU A 184 8.66 8.47 2.23
CA LEU A 184 9.35 8.42 3.51
C LEU A 184 10.80 7.99 3.31
N LEU A 185 11.74 8.77 3.83
CA LEU A 185 13.17 8.46 3.83
C LEU A 185 13.61 8.10 5.25
N TYR A 186 14.29 6.99 5.39
CA TYR A 186 14.83 6.51 6.67
C TYR A 186 16.03 5.59 6.46
N ASP A 187 16.86 5.46 7.48
CA ASP A 187 17.93 4.50 7.53
C ASP A 187 17.39 3.23 8.20
N PRO A 188 17.36 2.09 7.53
CA PRO A 188 16.86 0.86 8.11
C PRO A 188 17.82 0.33 9.21
N VAL A 189 17.30 -0.43 10.15
CA VAL A 189 18.17 -1.19 11.06
C VAL A 189 18.97 -2.23 10.29
N PRO A 190 20.21 -2.54 10.72
CA PRO A 190 21.00 -3.59 10.11
C PRO A 190 20.29 -4.95 10.11
N GLU A 191 20.42 -5.70 9.03
CA GLU A 191 19.79 -6.99 8.86
C GLU A 191 20.85 -8.11 8.84
N LEU A 192 20.53 -9.21 9.53
CA LEU A 192 21.34 -10.42 9.55
C LEU A 192 20.66 -11.56 8.81
N ALA A 193 21.45 -12.33 8.12
CA ALA A 193 21.02 -13.60 7.54
C ALA A 193 21.90 -14.76 8.03
N VAL A 194 21.26 -15.88 8.31
CA VAL A 194 21.96 -17.15 8.42
C VAL A 194 22.31 -17.61 7.00
N ASN A 195 23.61 -17.81 6.73
CA ASN A 195 24.09 -18.20 5.41
C ASN A 195 24.75 -19.60 5.43
N PRO A 196 23.96 -20.69 5.29
CA PRO A 196 24.50 -22.05 5.35
C PRO A 196 25.51 -22.36 4.23
N LYS A 197 25.45 -21.63 3.11
CA LYS A 197 26.42 -21.79 2.00
C LYS A 197 27.82 -21.28 2.35
N LYS A 198 27.90 -20.35 3.30
CA LYS A 198 29.19 -19.81 3.79
C LYS A 198 29.76 -20.64 4.93
N GLY A 199 28.91 -21.30 5.69
CA GLY A 199 29.33 -22.21 6.74
C GLY A 199 28.15 -22.78 7.52
N PHE A 200 28.07 -24.07 7.56
CA PHE A 200 27.17 -24.80 8.44
C PHE A 200 27.86 -26.13 8.84
N TYR A 201 27.93 -26.37 10.12
CA TYR A 201 28.46 -27.62 10.66
C TYR A 201 27.67 -27.97 11.92
N LEU A 202 27.12 -29.17 11.96
CA LEU A 202 26.48 -29.74 13.13
C LEU A 202 27.05 -31.12 13.36
N ASN A 203 27.63 -31.32 14.52
CA ASN A 203 28.11 -32.62 14.96
C ASN A 203 27.43 -32.99 16.29
N ILE A 204 26.48 -33.90 16.16
CA ILE A 204 25.84 -34.59 17.28
C ILE A 204 25.92 -36.09 16.99
N PRO A 205 25.98 -36.97 18.04
CA PRO A 205 25.95 -38.43 17.83
C PRO A 205 24.68 -38.84 17.05
N GLU A 206 24.80 -39.80 16.12
CA GLU A 206 23.66 -40.31 15.34
C GLU A 206 22.57 -40.95 16.21
N GLU A 207 22.98 -41.50 17.33
CA GLU A 207 22.07 -42.14 18.31
C GLU A 207 21.39 -41.14 19.27
N GLY A 208 21.60 -39.83 19.03
CA GLY A 208 21.20 -38.76 19.94
C GLY A 208 22.21 -38.51 21.06
N MET A 209 22.09 -37.33 21.71
CA MET A 209 22.98 -36.95 22.80
C MET A 209 22.55 -37.64 24.11
N GLN A 210 23.51 -38.28 24.79
CA GLN A 210 23.33 -38.82 26.12
C GLN A 210 23.98 -37.90 27.16
N GLN A 211 23.70 -38.13 28.44
CA GLN A 211 24.33 -37.37 29.52
C GLN A 211 25.85 -37.48 29.47
N GLY A 212 26.55 -36.39 29.31
CA GLY A 212 28.01 -36.32 29.21
C GLY A 212 28.54 -36.20 27.77
N ASP A 213 27.70 -36.33 26.75
CA ASP A 213 28.09 -36.07 25.38
C ASP A 213 28.22 -34.57 25.12
N SER A 214 29.01 -34.24 24.12
CA SER A 214 29.10 -32.85 23.64
C SER A 214 28.77 -32.73 22.16
N GLY A 215 27.95 -31.75 21.83
CA GLY A 215 27.64 -31.37 20.45
C GLY A 215 28.37 -30.10 20.06
N LYS A 216 28.53 -29.92 18.75
CA LYS A 216 29.09 -28.68 18.17
C LYS A 216 28.19 -28.18 17.06
N LEU A 217 27.88 -26.88 17.09
CA LEU A 217 27.18 -26.19 16.04
C LEU A 217 28.03 -25.01 15.58
N ALA A 218 28.37 -24.96 14.31
CA ALA A 218 28.91 -23.77 13.68
C ALA A 218 27.96 -23.31 12.60
N ILE A 219 27.69 -22.00 12.56
CA ILE A 219 26.78 -21.37 11.58
C ILE A 219 27.32 -20.01 11.17
N ALA A 220 27.30 -19.74 9.88
CA ALA A 220 27.68 -18.43 9.38
C ALA A 220 26.50 -17.47 9.48
N ILE A 221 26.73 -16.33 10.15
CA ILE A 221 25.80 -15.22 10.27
C ILE A 221 26.41 -14.03 9.51
N GLU A 222 25.71 -13.55 8.51
CA GLU A 222 26.17 -12.50 7.61
C GLU A 222 25.36 -11.22 7.86
N ASN A 223 26.03 -10.07 7.99
CA ASN A 223 25.38 -8.79 7.93
C ASN A 223 25.10 -8.44 6.45
N ILE A 224 23.85 -8.61 6.03
CA ILE A 224 23.43 -8.38 4.64
C ILE A 224 23.02 -6.94 4.36
N SER A 225 23.08 -6.06 5.37
CA SER A 225 22.77 -4.64 5.24
C SER A 225 23.97 -3.82 4.76
N ALA A 226 23.70 -2.58 4.36
CA ALA A 226 24.74 -1.61 4.01
C ALA A 226 25.31 -0.87 5.23
N PHE A 227 24.90 -1.22 6.45
CA PHE A 227 25.25 -0.53 7.69
C PHE A 227 25.96 -1.48 8.65
N ASP A 228 26.89 -0.92 9.43
CA ASP A 228 27.55 -1.66 10.49
C ASP A 228 26.58 -1.92 11.65
N MET A 229 26.75 -3.03 12.31
CA MET A 229 25.99 -3.44 13.47
C MET A 229 26.87 -3.26 14.72
N ASP A 230 26.39 -2.54 15.72
CA ASP A 230 27.17 -2.22 16.91
C ASP A 230 27.55 -3.43 17.75
N SER A 231 26.63 -4.38 17.88
CA SER A 231 26.87 -5.63 18.58
C SER A 231 25.80 -6.67 18.23
N LEU A 232 26.16 -7.95 18.33
CA LEU A 232 25.28 -9.03 17.98
C LEU A 232 24.96 -9.89 19.21
N LEU A 233 23.67 -10.06 19.51
CA LEU A 233 23.18 -11.02 20.48
C LEU A 233 22.55 -12.19 19.74
N VAL A 234 23.19 -13.35 19.85
CA VAL A 234 22.67 -14.61 19.30
C VAL A 234 22.17 -15.48 20.44
N ASN A 235 20.93 -15.92 20.36
CA ASN A 235 20.35 -16.84 21.32
C ASN A 235 20.21 -18.22 20.66
N TYR A 236 20.86 -19.20 21.26
CA TYR A 236 20.71 -20.60 20.87
C TYR A 236 19.78 -21.33 21.83
N THR A 237 18.84 -22.04 21.28
CA THR A 237 17.86 -22.81 22.04
C THR A 237 17.87 -24.27 21.57
N ALA A 238 18.02 -25.19 22.46
CA ALA A 238 17.85 -26.61 22.19
C ALA A 238 16.56 -27.13 22.84
N TYR A 239 15.97 -28.14 22.23
CA TYR A 239 14.84 -28.87 22.78
C TYR A 239 15.19 -30.32 22.90
N ASN A 240 14.85 -30.95 24.06
CA ASN A 240 14.97 -32.39 24.19
C ASN A 240 13.77 -33.11 23.53
N GLU A 241 13.76 -34.45 23.61
CA GLU A 241 12.69 -35.29 23.08
C GLU A 241 11.31 -35.01 23.66
N ASN A 242 11.25 -34.45 24.88
CA ASN A 242 10.00 -34.03 25.55
C ASN A 242 9.65 -32.58 25.30
N LEU A 243 10.28 -31.90 24.31
CA LEU A 243 10.11 -30.50 23.96
C LEU A 243 10.44 -29.53 25.11
N VAL A 244 11.25 -29.95 26.07
CA VAL A 244 11.74 -29.07 27.12
C VAL A 244 12.84 -28.17 26.53
N GLN A 245 12.70 -26.88 26.73
CA GLN A 245 13.60 -25.88 26.21
C GLN A 245 14.83 -25.67 27.08
N TYR A 246 15.98 -25.62 26.45
CA TYR A 246 17.28 -25.29 27.08
C TYR A 246 17.88 -24.10 26.33
N ASN A 247 18.20 -23.04 27.05
CA ASN A 247 18.93 -21.91 26.50
C ASN A 247 20.43 -22.15 26.64
N LEU A 248 21.13 -22.17 25.51
CA LEU A 248 22.56 -22.37 25.46
C LEU A 248 23.27 -21.02 25.58
N ALA A 249 24.17 -20.89 26.54
CA ALA A 249 24.91 -19.69 26.77
C ALA A 249 25.84 -19.39 25.57
N TYR A 250 25.69 -18.21 25.00
CA TYR A 250 26.58 -17.72 23.95
C TYR A 250 26.89 -16.24 24.24
N PRO A 251 28.16 -15.84 24.24
CA PRO A 251 28.52 -14.48 24.58
C PRO A 251 28.02 -13.49 23.50
N ARG A 252 27.73 -12.26 23.93
CA ARG A 252 27.47 -11.17 23.00
C ARG A 252 28.72 -10.98 22.12
N GLN A 253 28.52 -10.94 20.83
CA GLN A 253 29.58 -10.68 19.86
C GLN A 253 29.81 -9.17 19.70
N ASP A 254 31.00 -8.81 19.24
CA ASP A 254 31.35 -7.44 18.89
C ASP A 254 30.56 -6.94 17.66
N SER A 255 30.91 -5.73 17.21
CA SER A 255 30.33 -5.16 16.00
C SER A 255 30.57 -6.07 14.78
N LEU A 256 29.58 -6.11 13.87
CA LEU A 256 29.67 -6.81 12.60
C LEU A 256 29.50 -5.80 11.47
N ARG A 257 30.56 -5.59 10.67
CA ARG A 257 30.53 -4.61 9.58
C ARG A 257 29.58 -5.01 8.47
N ALA A 258 29.17 -4.04 7.67
CA ALA A 258 28.41 -4.29 6.46
C ALA A 258 29.08 -5.35 5.57
N GLY A 259 28.36 -6.40 5.21
CA GLY A 259 28.86 -7.53 4.42
C GLY A 259 29.81 -8.50 5.16
N GLU A 260 30.08 -8.28 6.44
CA GLU A 260 30.96 -9.17 7.24
C GLU A 260 30.20 -10.43 7.67
N ILE A 261 30.96 -11.50 7.82
CA ILE A 261 30.45 -12.81 8.23
C ILE A 261 31.07 -13.20 9.57
N LEU A 262 30.22 -13.43 10.55
CA LEU A 262 30.58 -14.11 11.78
C LEU A 262 30.44 -15.61 11.59
N MET A 263 31.51 -16.35 11.85
CA MET A 263 31.47 -17.81 11.89
C MET A 263 32.16 -18.29 13.15
N ASP A 264 31.38 -18.80 14.08
CA ASP A 264 31.87 -19.27 15.35
C ASP A 264 31.27 -20.65 15.68
N THR A 265 31.89 -21.36 16.59
CA THR A 265 31.47 -22.72 16.99
C THR A 265 30.94 -22.70 18.40
N LEU A 266 29.66 -22.96 18.57
CA LEU A 266 29.03 -23.25 19.85
C LEU A 266 29.28 -24.72 20.20
N THR A 267 29.85 -24.95 21.38
CA THR A 267 29.92 -26.28 21.98
C THR A 267 28.94 -26.38 23.16
N PHE A 268 28.16 -27.43 23.20
CA PHE A 268 27.15 -27.67 24.23
C PHE A 268 27.16 -29.12 24.69
N SER A 269 26.77 -29.39 25.94
CA SER A 269 26.74 -30.71 26.56
C SER A 269 25.53 -30.85 27.47
#